data_5d37da67ed3935b760bf413713bcb335
#
_entry.id   5d37da67ed3935b760bf413713bcb335
#
_cell.length_a   1.000
_cell.length_b   1.000
_cell.length_c   1.000
_cell.angle_alpha   90.00
_cell.angle_beta   90.00
_cell.angle_gamma   90.00
#
_symmetry.space_group_name_H-M   'P 1'
#
loop_
_entity.id
_entity.type
_entity.pdbx_description
1 polymer ?
#
loop_
_entity_poly.entity_id
_entity_poly.type
_entity_poly.pdbx_seq_one_letter_code
_entity_poly.pdbx_strand_id
1 'polypeptide(L)'
;MSTQVALLRGVNLGRRKVIMSELRELVEDAGFSDVRTLVASGNLVLAAKIKGAKLEAELEQIILDGLGLKTDVFVRDADQLAAIVAANPFKPFAKSQPNFLVVNFMRAFASAAEMQAMQASALTGEEVKQGEGCLYIKFPKGQGVSKLKMPKLGTARNWNTVTKLAAMARGE
;
A
#
# COMPACT_ATOMS: atom_id res chain seq x y z
N MET A 1 -19.62 -5.85 -10.10
CA MET A 1 -18.40 -6.04 -9.28
C MET A 1 -17.19 -5.49 -10.00
N SER A 2 -16.27 -4.92 -9.27
CA SER A 2 -15.01 -4.44 -9.82
C SER A 2 -13.84 -5.00 -9.00
N THR A 3 -12.67 -5.06 -9.64
CA THR A 3 -11.45 -5.50 -8.96
C THR A 3 -10.92 -4.39 -8.06
N GLN A 4 -10.66 -4.74 -6.82
CA GLN A 4 -10.13 -3.84 -5.80
C GLN A 4 -8.83 -4.41 -5.26
N VAL A 5 -7.92 -3.53 -4.87
CA VAL A 5 -6.68 -3.88 -4.18
C VAL A 5 -6.75 -3.32 -2.78
N ALA A 6 -6.53 -4.18 -1.80
CA ALA A 6 -6.54 -3.80 -0.39
C ALA A 6 -5.15 -4.00 0.21
N LEU A 7 -4.64 -2.97 0.85
CA LEU A 7 -3.32 -2.94 1.44
C LEU A 7 -3.46 -2.81 2.96
N LEU A 8 -2.96 -3.81 3.68
CA LEU A 8 -3.01 -3.83 5.15
C LEU A 8 -1.77 -3.10 5.71
N ARG A 9 -2.00 -2.26 6.70
CA ARG A 9 -0.93 -1.51 7.35
C ARG A 9 -0.26 -2.32 8.46
N GLY A 10 1.06 -2.38 8.43
CA GLY A 10 1.85 -2.87 9.55
C GLY A 10 1.69 -4.35 9.89
N VAL A 11 1.34 -5.19 8.91
CA VAL A 11 1.30 -6.64 9.10
C VAL A 11 2.64 -7.26 8.74
N ASN A 12 2.92 -8.41 9.36
CA ASN A 12 4.17 -9.16 9.21
C ASN A 12 5.43 -8.33 9.53
N LEU A 13 5.24 -7.36 10.43
CA LEU A 13 6.31 -6.56 11.03
C LEU A 13 6.37 -6.90 12.53
N GLY A 14 7.51 -7.39 12.99
CA GLY A 14 7.69 -7.76 14.39
C GLY A 14 6.72 -8.85 14.83
N ARG A 15 5.84 -8.54 15.81
CA ARG A 15 4.90 -9.51 16.39
C ARG A 15 3.56 -9.62 15.65
N ARG A 16 3.29 -8.74 14.69
CA ARG A 16 2.01 -8.70 13.96
C ARG A 16 2.07 -9.60 12.74
N LYS A 17 2.02 -10.91 12.97
CA LYS A 17 2.09 -11.89 11.87
C LYS A 17 0.70 -12.26 11.37
N VAL A 18 0.58 -12.30 10.05
CA VAL A 18 -0.62 -12.77 9.33
C VAL A 18 -0.18 -13.81 8.31
N ILE A 19 -0.84 -14.97 8.36
CA ILE A 19 -0.66 -16.00 7.35
C ILE A 19 -1.56 -15.65 6.16
N MET A 20 -0.98 -15.39 5.00
CA MET A 20 -1.70 -14.85 3.85
C MET A 20 -2.80 -15.79 3.33
N SER A 21 -2.60 -17.11 3.42
CA SER A 21 -3.64 -18.09 3.06
C SER A 21 -4.84 -18.03 3.99
N GLU A 22 -4.63 -17.81 5.28
CA GLU A 22 -5.70 -17.65 6.27
C GLU A 22 -6.47 -16.35 6.03
N LEU A 23 -5.76 -15.27 5.73
CA LEU A 23 -6.36 -13.99 5.38
C LEU A 23 -7.25 -14.12 4.14
N ARG A 24 -6.77 -14.81 3.12
CA ARG A 24 -7.53 -15.06 1.89
C ARG A 24 -8.82 -15.82 2.19
N GLU A 25 -8.71 -16.93 2.91
CA GLU A 25 -9.86 -17.75 3.28
C GLU A 25 -10.90 -16.95 4.09
N LEU A 26 -10.44 -16.14 5.03
CA LEU A 26 -11.30 -15.29 5.83
C LEU A 26 -12.10 -14.30 4.97
N VAL A 27 -11.46 -13.70 3.99
CA VAL A 27 -12.11 -12.74 3.09
C VAL A 27 -13.06 -13.45 2.12
N GLU A 28 -12.68 -14.63 1.63
CA GLU A 28 -13.57 -15.47 0.81
C GLU A 28 -14.83 -15.90 1.59
N ASP A 29 -14.66 -16.32 2.84
CA ASP A 29 -15.77 -16.74 3.72
C ASP A 29 -16.73 -15.58 4.03
N ALA A 30 -16.23 -14.36 3.99
CA ALA A 30 -17.05 -13.15 4.17
C ALA A 30 -17.88 -12.79 2.91
N GLY A 31 -17.73 -13.54 1.82
CA GLY A 31 -18.54 -13.39 0.61
C GLY A 31 -17.85 -12.67 -0.54
N PHE A 32 -16.57 -12.31 -0.41
CA PHE A 32 -15.80 -11.72 -1.51
C PHE A 32 -15.31 -12.84 -2.46
N SER A 33 -15.17 -12.51 -3.73
CA SER A 33 -14.75 -13.46 -4.75
C SER A 33 -13.43 -13.06 -5.41
N ASP A 34 -12.83 -14.00 -6.14
CA ASP A 34 -11.56 -13.79 -6.85
C ASP A 34 -10.47 -13.21 -5.94
N VAL A 35 -10.38 -13.75 -4.71
CA VAL A 35 -9.45 -13.26 -3.71
C VAL A 35 -8.07 -13.86 -3.96
N ARG A 36 -7.09 -12.97 -4.16
CA ARG A 36 -5.68 -13.34 -4.37
C ARG A 36 -4.80 -12.53 -3.44
N THR A 37 -3.66 -13.08 -3.08
CA THR A 37 -2.67 -12.42 -2.23
C THR A 37 -1.38 -12.22 -3.00
N LEU A 38 -0.62 -11.21 -2.61
CA LEU A 38 0.71 -10.96 -3.14
C LEU A 38 1.63 -10.58 -2.00
N VAL A 39 2.69 -11.33 -1.83
CA VAL A 39 3.73 -11.21 -0.80
C VAL A 39 3.21 -11.02 0.64
N ALA A 40 4.09 -11.22 1.61
CA ALA A 40 3.71 -11.21 3.03
C ALA A 40 3.43 -9.82 3.62
N SER A 41 3.56 -8.74 2.86
CA SER A 41 3.32 -7.38 3.35
C SER A 41 1.84 -7.00 3.48
N GLY A 42 0.92 -7.96 3.23
CA GLY A 42 -0.51 -7.73 3.42
C GLY A 42 -1.20 -7.09 2.23
N ASN A 43 -1.13 -7.75 1.07
CA ASN A 43 -1.75 -7.27 -0.16
C ASN A 43 -2.82 -8.26 -0.63
N LEU A 44 -4.04 -7.75 -0.82
CA LEU A 44 -5.16 -8.51 -1.36
C LEU A 44 -5.62 -7.91 -2.68
N VAL A 45 -5.96 -8.77 -3.63
CA VAL A 45 -6.69 -8.40 -4.84
C VAL A 45 -8.00 -9.19 -4.82
N LEU A 46 -9.13 -8.52 -4.96
CA LEU A 46 -10.44 -9.14 -4.83
C LEU A 46 -11.49 -8.44 -5.70
N ALA A 47 -12.56 -9.15 -5.98
CA ALA A 47 -13.75 -8.57 -6.63
C ALA A 47 -14.74 -8.15 -5.54
N ALA A 48 -15.25 -6.92 -5.64
CA ALA A 48 -16.19 -6.37 -4.68
C ALA A 48 -17.24 -5.49 -5.36
N LYS A 49 -18.42 -5.43 -4.78
CA LYS A 49 -19.50 -4.52 -5.19
C LYS A 49 -19.32 -3.12 -4.59
N ILE A 50 -18.63 -3.05 -3.47
CA ILE A 50 -18.31 -1.81 -2.75
C ILE A 50 -16.85 -1.45 -2.98
N LYS A 51 -16.51 -0.18 -2.75
CA LYS A 51 -15.16 0.34 -2.96
C LYS A 51 -14.82 1.45 -1.96
N GLY A 52 -13.59 1.91 -1.98
CA GLY A 52 -13.15 3.06 -1.17
C GLY A 52 -13.31 2.83 0.32
N ALA A 53 -13.68 3.88 1.04
CA ALA A 53 -13.78 3.87 2.49
C ALA A 53 -14.74 2.81 3.03
N LYS A 54 -15.82 2.52 2.29
CA LYS A 54 -16.79 1.49 2.69
C LYS A 54 -16.15 0.09 2.68
N LEU A 55 -15.38 -0.22 1.64
CA LEU A 55 -14.67 -1.50 1.56
C LEU A 55 -13.55 -1.56 2.61
N GLU A 56 -12.85 -0.47 2.83
CA GLU A 56 -11.82 -0.37 3.87
C GLU A 56 -12.39 -0.75 5.24
N ALA A 57 -13.49 -0.11 5.62
CA ALA A 57 -14.14 -0.35 6.92
C ALA A 57 -14.62 -1.80 7.06
N GLU A 58 -15.19 -2.36 6.00
CA GLU A 58 -15.69 -3.74 6.02
C GLU A 58 -14.55 -4.75 6.17
N LEU A 59 -13.47 -4.58 5.42
CA LEU A 59 -12.29 -5.46 5.52
C LEU A 59 -11.61 -5.32 6.89
N GLU A 60 -11.51 -4.11 7.42
CA GLU A 60 -10.96 -3.87 8.76
C GLU A 60 -11.75 -4.65 9.83
N GLN A 61 -13.07 -4.64 9.72
CA GLN A 61 -13.95 -5.35 10.67
C GLN A 61 -13.83 -6.87 10.51
N ILE A 62 -13.80 -7.38 9.29
CA ILE A 62 -13.63 -8.81 9.00
C ILE A 62 -12.30 -9.31 9.59
N ILE A 63 -11.24 -8.57 9.41
CA ILE A 63 -9.90 -8.93 9.91
C ILE A 63 -9.87 -8.87 11.44
N LEU A 64 -10.50 -7.87 12.03
CA LEU A 64 -10.58 -7.77 13.48
C LEU A 64 -11.35 -8.95 14.08
N ASP A 65 -12.51 -9.26 13.52
CA ASP A 65 -13.37 -10.33 14.03
C ASP A 65 -12.76 -11.72 13.81
N GLY A 66 -12.13 -11.95 12.65
CA GLY A 66 -11.59 -13.26 12.29
C GLY A 66 -10.19 -13.55 12.79
N LEU A 67 -9.32 -12.56 12.88
CA LEU A 67 -7.93 -12.72 13.26
C LEU A 67 -7.56 -12.00 14.56
N GLY A 68 -8.49 -11.24 15.16
CA GLY A 68 -8.19 -10.43 16.34
C GLY A 68 -7.19 -9.32 16.08
N LEU A 69 -7.02 -8.94 14.83
CA LEU A 69 -6.00 -7.97 14.38
C LEU A 69 -6.64 -6.64 14.01
N LYS A 70 -6.31 -5.60 14.75
CA LYS A 70 -6.69 -4.23 14.41
C LYS A 70 -5.63 -3.67 13.44
N THR A 71 -6.04 -3.43 12.20
CA THR A 71 -5.17 -2.85 11.16
C THR A 71 -5.97 -1.88 10.30
N ASP A 72 -5.30 -0.85 9.81
CA ASP A 72 -5.88 0.02 8.80
C ASP A 72 -5.74 -0.64 7.43
N VAL A 73 -6.79 -0.54 6.60
CA VAL A 73 -6.81 -1.06 5.24
C VAL A 73 -6.94 0.11 4.28
N PHE A 74 -6.12 0.11 3.23
CA PHE A 74 -6.12 1.13 2.17
C PHE A 74 -6.55 0.47 0.88
N VAL A 75 -7.64 0.94 0.29
CA VAL A 75 -8.22 0.35 -0.93
C VAL A 75 -7.97 1.25 -2.12
N ARG A 76 -7.59 0.64 -3.24
CA ARG A 76 -7.48 1.30 -4.55
C ARG A 76 -8.08 0.40 -5.61
N ASP A 77 -8.79 0.98 -6.57
CA ASP A 77 -9.26 0.24 -7.74
C ASP A 77 -8.17 0.18 -8.83
N ALA A 78 -8.45 -0.55 -9.91
CA ALA A 78 -7.49 -0.73 -11.00
C ALA A 78 -7.11 0.61 -11.66
N ASP A 79 -8.08 1.51 -11.86
CA ASP A 79 -7.83 2.81 -12.49
C ASP A 79 -6.97 3.71 -11.60
N GLN A 80 -7.23 3.71 -10.29
CA GLN A 80 -6.44 4.47 -9.32
C GLN A 80 -4.98 4.00 -9.30
N LEU A 81 -4.75 2.69 -9.28
CA LEU A 81 -3.38 2.13 -9.33
C LEU A 81 -2.70 2.43 -10.65
N ALA A 82 -3.40 2.31 -11.78
CA ALA A 82 -2.86 2.66 -13.09
C ALA A 82 -2.44 4.13 -13.14
N ALA A 83 -3.24 5.02 -12.59
CA ALA A 83 -2.93 6.45 -12.51
C ALA A 83 -1.70 6.73 -11.64
N ILE A 84 -1.57 6.05 -10.50
CA ILE A 84 -0.40 6.16 -9.62
C ILE A 84 0.88 5.72 -10.35
N VAL A 85 0.80 4.61 -11.07
CA VAL A 85 1.95 4.11 -11.85
C VAL A 85 2.33 5.10 -12.96
N ALA A 86 1.34 5.60 -13.70
CA ALA A 86 1.56 6.54 -14.81
C ALA A 86 2.15 7.88 -14.35
N ALA A 87 1.74 8.36 -13.17
CA ALA A 87 2.15 9.65 -12.63
C ALA A 87 3.48 9.62 -11.85
N ASN A 88 4.18 8.50 -11.82
CA ASN A 88 5.45 8.37 -11.11
C ASN A 88 6.44 9.46 -11.54
N PRO A 89 6.87 10.36 -10.62
CA PRO A 89 7.81 11.43 -10.94
C PRO A 89 9.28 10.98 -11.02
N PHE A 90 9.57 9.74 -10.63
CA PHE A 90 10.91 9.18 -10.55
C PHE A 90 11.10 8.01 -11.53
N LYS A 91 10.67 8.17 -12.78
CA LYS A 91 10.70 7.08 -13.78
C LYS A 91 12.08 6.49 -14.03
N PRO A 92 13.17 7.29 -14.19
CA PRO A 92 14.51 6.72 -14.33
C PRO A 92 14.96 5.91 -13.12
N PHE A 93 14.65 6.39 -11.92
CA PHE A 93 15.00 5.70 -10.67
C PHE A 93 14.21 4.39 -10.54
N ALA A 94 12.95 4.38 -10.94
CA ALA A 94 12.11 3.18 -10.97
C ALA A 94 12.69 2.08 -11.88
N LYS A 95 13.33 2.48 -12.98
CA LYS A 95 13.99 1.54 -13.88
C LYS A 95 15.26 0.94 -13.29
N SER A 96 16.10 1.77 -12.66
CA SER A 96 17.40 1.35 -12.17
C SER A 96 17.35 0.70 -10.79
N GLN A 97 16.50 1.19 -9.91
CA GLN A 97 16.43 0.74 -8.51
C GLN A 97 14.99 0.66 -8.01
N PRO A 98 14.16 -0.22 -8.61
CA PRO A 98 12.74 -0.31 -8.26
C PRO A 98 12.49 -0.70 -6.80
N ASN A 99 13.42 -1.46 -6.18
CA ASN A 99 13.30 -1.84 -4.77
C ASN A 99 13.45 -0.66 -3.81
N PHE A 100 14.07 0.42 -4.25
CA PHE A 100 14.36 1.61 -3.45
C PHE A 100 13.40 2.76 -3.72
N LEU A 101 12.47 2.57 -4.64
CA LEU A 101 11.36 3.49 -4.86
C LEU A 101 10.12 2.96 -4.13
N VAL A 102 9.50 3.81 -3.34
CA VAL A 102 8.38 3.45 -2.47
C VAL A 102 7.18 4.34 -2.78
N VAL A 103 6.00 3.74 -2.83
CA VAL A 103 4.73 4.46 -2.82
C VAL A 103 4.11 4.28 -1.44
N ASN A 104 3.88 5.38 -0.75
CA ASN A 104 3.19 5.40 0.53
C ASN A 104 1.74 5.79 0.30
N PHE A 105 0.84 4.85 0.45
CA PHE A 105 -0.59 5.05 0.22
C PHE A 105 -1.20 5.77 1.40
N MET A 106 -2.01 6.80 1.14
CA MET A 106 -2.62 7.66 2.14
C MET A 106 -4.09 7.89 1.85
N ARG A 107 -4.87 8.19 2.88
CA ARG A 107 -6.30 8.56 2.74
C ARG A 107 -6.49 10.05 2.51
N ALA A 108 -5.51 10.86 2.91
CA ALA A 108 -5.53 12.31 2.77
C ALA A 108 -4.14 12.78 2.34
N PHE A 109 -4.05 14.02 1.86
CA PHE A 109 -2.75 14.62 1.56
C PHE A 109 -1.93 14.76 2.85
N ALA A 110 -0.61 14.56 2.74
CA ALA A 110 0.30 14.82 3.83
C ALA A 110 0.20 16.30 4.23
N SER A 111 0.16 16.57 5.54
CA SER A 111 0.13 17.93 6.04
C SER A 111 1.46 18.66 5.76
N ALA A 112 1.43 19.99 5.80
CA ALA A 112 2.66 20.78 5.67
C ALA A 112 3.71 20.39 6.74
N ALA A 113 3.26 20.12 7.96
CA ALA A 113 4.12 19.66 9.05
C ALA A 113 4.76 18.30 8.76
N GLU A 114 4.00 17.35 8.21
CA GLU A 114 4.51 16.04 7.80
C GLU A 114 5.53 16.17 6.67
N MET A 115 5.24 17.00 5.66
CA MET A 115 6.18 17.25 4.55
C MET A 115 7.48 17.89 5.04
N GLN A 116 7.39 18.87 5.95
CA GLN A 116 8.57 19.50 6.55
C GLN A 116 9.40 18.52 7.37
N ALA A 117 8.75 17.65 8.16
CA ALA A 117 9.44 16.63 8.94
C ALA A 117 10.17 15.63 8.03
N MET A 118 9.58 15.26 6.92
CA MET A 118 10.22 14.40 5.93
C MET A 118 11.43 15.08 5.32
N GLN A 119 11.31 16.32 4.86
CA GLN A 119 12.43 17.09 4.30
C GLN A 119 13.57 17.26 5.30
N ALA A 120 13.25 17.58 6.56
CA ALA A 120 14.24 17.75 7.62
C ALA A 120 14.96 16.46 7.97
N SER A 121 14.30 15.30 7.80
CA SER A 121 14.86 13.98 8.10
C SER A 121 15.45 13.25 6.89
N ALA A 122 15.43 13.86 5.71
CA ALA A 122 15.97 13.30 4.47
C ALA A 122 17.50 13.48 4.41
N LEU A 123 18.22 12.76 5.27
CA LEU A 123 19.66 12.95 5.47
C LEU A 123 20.54 12.11 4.54
N THR A 124 19.97 11.15 3.82
CA THR A 124 20.71 10.25 2.93
C THR A 124 20.23 10.33 1.47
N GLY A 125 19.79 11.51 1.06
CA GLY A 125 19.42 11.81 -0.32
C GLY A 125 17.98 11.42 -0.69
N GLU A 126 17.14 11.14 0.30
CA GLU A 126 15.73 10.83 0.05
C GLU A 126 15.02 12.02 -0.62
N GLU A 127 14.15 11.72 -1.56
CA GLU A 127 13.28 12.70 -2.19
C GLU A 127 11.83 12.24 -2.08
N VAL A 128 10.94 13.17 -1.71
CA VAL A 128 9.52 12.90 -1.51
C VAL A 128 8.69 13.78 -2.42
N LYS A 129 7.76 13.21 -3.16
CA LYS A 129 6.81 13.97 -3.99
C LYS A 129 5.39 13.52 -3.71
N GLN A 130 4.52 14.50 -3.54
CA GLN A 130 3.09 14.29 -3.32
C GLN A 130 2.43 13.79 -4.61
N GLY A 131 1.66 12.70 -4.53
CA GLY A 131 0.80 12.23 -5.58
C GLY A 131 -0.66 12.25 -5.14
N GLU A 132 -1.53 11.78 -5.99
CA GLU A 132 -2.95 11.66 -5.65
C GLU A 132 -3.18 10.42 -4.80
N GLY A 133 -3.48 10.63 -3.52
CA GLY A 133 -3.69 9.55 -2.55
C GLY A 133 -2.42 8.81 -2.16
N CYS A 134 -1.26 9.36 -2.45
CA CYS A 134 0.02 8.72 -2.12
C CYS A 134 1.17 9.73 -2.05
N LEU A 135 2.29 9.25 -1.50
CA LEU A 135 3.59 9.89 -1.62
C LEU A 135 4.51 8.97 -2.39
N TYR A 136 5.27 9.52 -3.33
CA TYR A 136 6.38 8.81 -3.99
C TYR A 136 7.66 9.15 -3.24
N ILE A 137 8.38 8.13 -2.78
CA ILE A 137 9.58 8.32 -1.97
C ILE A 137 10.73 7.53 -2.59
N LYS A 138 11.79 8.26 -2.92
CA LYS A 138 13.04 7.73 -3.45
C LYS A 138 14.03 7.57 -2.31
N PHE A 139 14.52 6.34 -2.10
CA PHE A 139 15.50 6.01 -1.08
C PHE A 139 16.82 5.58 -1.74
N PRO A 140 17.71 6.52 -2.13
CA PRO A 140 18.92 6.15 -2.88
C PRO A 140 19.84 5.17 -2.18
N LYS A 141 19.81 5.17 -0.85
CA LYS A 141 20.60 4.27 0.01
C LYS A 141 19.78 3.13 0.61
N GLY A 142 18.49 2.98 0.20
CA GLY A 142 17.57 2.02 0.75
C GLY A 142 16.88 2.49 2.04
N GLN A 143 15.75 1.84 2.36
CA GLN A 143 14.98 2.18 3.56
C GLN A 143 15.69 1.81 4.86
N GLY A 144 16.52 0.75 4.84
CA GLY A 144 17.17 0.23 6.04
C GLY A 144 18.11 1.22 6.74
N VAL A 145 18.70 2.15 5.99
CA VAL A 145 19.60 3.16 6.53
C VAL A 145 18.95 4.53 6.64
N SER A 146 17.74 4.68 6.14
CA SER A 146 17.03 5.96 6.13
C SER A 146 16.45 6.29 7.50
N LYS A 147 16.55 7.56 7.87
CA LYS A 147 15.90 8.12 9.07
C LYS A 147 14.72 9.01 8.73
N LEU A 148 14.22 8.88 7.49
CA LEU A 148 13.08 9.66 7.01
C LEU A 148 11.87 9.43 7.93
N LYS A 149 11.28 10.52 8.39
CA LYS A 149 10.07 10.46 9.21
C LYS A 149 8.85 10.29 8.31
N MET A 150 8.37 9.07 8.22
CA MET A 150 7.16 8.74 7.45
C MET A 150 5.90 9.27 8.14
N PRO A 151 4.84 9.60 7.37
CA PRO A 151 3.55 9.96 7.94
C PRO A 151 3.00 8.83 8.83
N LYS A 152 2.26 9.21 9.88
CA LYS A 152 1.71 8.23 10.84
C LYS A 152 0.66 7.32 10.21
N LEU A 153 -0.17 7.86 9.31
CA LEU A 153 -1.29 7.15 8.70
C LEU A 153 -1.03 6.91 7.22
N GLY A 154 -0.35 5.83 6.93
CA GLY A 154 -0.07 5.42 5.57
C GLY A 154 0.46 4.00 5.55
N THR A 155 0.50 3.40 4.38
CA THR A 155 1.13 2.10 4.18
C THR A 155 2.00 2.12 2.93
N ALA A 156 3.23 1.66 3.07
CA ALA A 156 4.25 1.75 2.05
C ALA A 156 4.45 0.42 1.32
N ARG A 157 4.62 0.50 0.01
CA ARG A 157 4.98 -0.65 -0.84
C ARG A 157 6.08 -0.23 -1.80
N ASN A 158 7.03 -1.11 -2.08
CA ASN A 158 8.05 -0.81 -3.08
C ASN A 158 7.46 -0.86 -4.50
N TRP A 159 8.18 -0.27 -5.43
CA TRP A 159 7.70 -0.10 -6.80
C TRP A 159 7.39 -1.43 -7.50
N ASN A 160 8.18 -2.47 -7.25
CA ASN A 160 7.92 -3.80 -7.81
C ASN A 160 6.57 -4.34 -7.37
N THR A 161 6.24 -4.21 -6.09
CA THR A 161 4.95 -4.63 -5.56
C THR A 161 3.80 -3.80 -6.15
N VAL A 162 3.98 -2.49 -6.23
CA VAL A 162 2.96 -1.58 -6.78
C VAL A 162 2.63 -1.91 -8.24
N THR A 163 3.64 -2.08 -9.08
CA THR A 163 3.43 -2.40 -10.50
C THR A 163 2.80 -3.77 -10.68
N LYS A 164 3.18 -4.73 -9.87
CA LYS A 164 2.58 -6.07 -9.91
C LYS A 164 1.13 -6.06 -9.47
N LEU A 165 0.80 -5.33 -8.41
CA LEU A 165 -0.60 -5.16 -7.97
C LEU A 165 -1.44 -4.47 -9.03
N ALA A 166 -0.90 -3.44 -9.69
CA ALA A 166 -1.58 -2.76 -10.78
C ALA A 166 -1.89 -3.71 -11.95
N ALA A 167 -0.93 -4.57 -12.32
CA ALA A 167 -1.11 -5.59 -13.35
C ALA A 167 -2.18 -6.61 -12.94
N MET A 168 -2.11 -7.14 -11.72
CA MET A 168 -3.11 -8.07 -11.20
C MET A 168 -4.51 -7.47 -11.19
N ALA A 169 -4.64 -6.19 -10.86
CA ALA A 169 -5.92 -5.49 -10.85
C ALA A 169 -6.54 -5.35 -12.25
N ARG A 170 -5.72 -5.34 -13.29
CA ARG A 170 -6.17 -5.34 -14.70
C ARG A 170 -6.41 -6.73 -15.26
N GLY A 171 -6.13 -7.78 -14.49
CA GLY A 171 -6.27 -9.17 -14.94
C GLY A 171 -5.07 -9.72 -15.71
N GLU A 172 -3.90 -9.12 -15.51
CA GLU A 172 -2.64 -9.56 -16.12
C GLU A 172 -1.85 -10.49 -15.21
#